data_27625e8e9d4188275c775921c34a5a6d
#
_entry.id   27625e8e9d4188275c775921c34a5a6d
#
_cell.length_a   1.000
_cell.length_b   1.000
_cell.length_c   1.000
_cell.angle_alpha   90.00
_cell.angle_beta   90.00
_cell.angle_gamma   90.00
#
_symmetry.space_group_name_H-M   'P 1'
#
loop_
_entity.id
_entity.type
_entity.pdbx_description
1 polymer ?
#
loop_
_entity_poly.entity_id
_entity_poly.type
_entity_poly.pdbx_seq_one_letter_code
_entity_poly.pdbx_strand_id
1 'polypeptide(L)'
;MKDFFTFIDNCPTCFHAVENVKVALLAAGAMELQETIPFHLESGKTYFVTRNGSSLLAFHLPKCEQGKRPSGYRIYAAHSDSPCFKIKPCGVMKAEGEYVMLNTEKYGGMILSTWLDRPLSLAGRIVYEKEGMLVTKTVNLDELTCIITNVAIHMNRDMNKGVEYNPQTDMRPLIGLSKDMPELRKLIADKAGIQQDSILGEDLYVYSKEKCCLMGTSEELLGGPRLDDLECVYAGLQGFLSALGTGDNAKDKAALTDCITTEGGYNTEGENDSEDEHTTV
;
A
#
# COMPACT_ATOMS: atom_id res chain seq x y z
N MET A 1 -16.42 8.05 9.18
CA MET A 1 -16.59 7.62 7.78
C MET A 1 -15.54 8.24 6.86
N LYS A 2 -15.32 9.58 6.88
CA LYS A 2 -14.28 10.23 6.04
C LYS A 2 -12.90 9.63 6.24
N ASP A 3 -12.46 9.42 7.47
CA ASP A 3 -11.14 8.86 7.80
C ASP A 3 -10.98 7.44 7.24
N PHE A 4 -12.04 6.63 7.26
CA PHE A 4 -12.07 5.30 6.66
C PHE A 4 -11.87 5.37 5.14
N PHE A 5 -12.60 6.25 4.45
CA PHE A 5 -12.46 6.43 3.01
C PHE A 5 -11.05 6.90 2.65
N THR A 6 -10.54 7.89 3.39
CA THR A 6 -9.16 8.37 3.23
C THR A 6 -8.15 7.24 3.38
N PHE A 7 -8.32 6.38 4.40
CA PHE A 7 -7.44 5.24 4.60
C PHE A 7 -7.46 4.28 3.39
N ILE A 8 -8.65 3.85 2.94
CA ILE A 8 -8.79 2.94 1.78
C ILE A 8 -8.20 3.56 0.51
N ASP A 9 -8.50 4.84 0.26
CA ASP A 9 -8.04 5.56 -0.92
C ASP A 9 -6.53 5.73 -0.97
N ASN A 10 -5.88 5.87 0.20
CA ASN A 10 -4.43 5.98 0.34
C ASN A 10 -3.69 4.64 0.43
N CYS A 11 -4.42 3.52 0.33
CA CYS A 11 -3.86 2.18 0.34
C CYS A 11 -3.99 1.47 -1.03
N PRO A 12 -3.38 1.97 -2.11
CA PRO A 12 -3.47 1.32 -3.43
C PRO A 12 -2.80 -0.06 -3.48
N THR A 13 -1.86 -0.35 -2.58
CA THR A 13 -1.17 -1.65 -2.46
C THR A 13 -0.93 -2.00 -0.98
N CYS A 14 -0.57 -3.25 -0.71
CA CYS A 14 -0.19 -3.71 0.63
C CYS A 14 0.96 -2.89 1.26
N PHE A 15 1.89 -2.39 0.44
CA PHE A 15 3.00 -1.55 0.93
C PHE A 15 2.50 -0.23 1.49
N HIS A 16 1.56 0.42 0.80
CA HIS A 16 0.93 1.65 1.26
C HIS A 16 0.04 1.40 2.50
N ALA A 17 -0.65 0.26 2.55
CA ALA A 17 -1.45 -0.11 3.71
C ALA A 17 -0.58 -0.27 4.96
N VAL A 18 0.54 -0.99 4.85
CA VAL A 18 1.50 -1.16 5.96
C VAL A 18 2.10 0.17 6.38
N GLU A 19 2.47 1.03 5.42
CA GLU A 19 3.02 2.36 5.71
C GLU A 19 2.00 3.25 6.45
N ASN A 20 0.74 3.28 6.00
CA ASN A 20 -0.32 4.04 6.68
C ASN A 20 -0.60 3.51 8.10
N VAL A 21 -0.59 2.20 8.31
CA VAL A 21 -0.70 1.61 9.65
C VAL A 21 0.50 1.97 10.52
N LYS A 22 1.72 1.91 9.98
CA LYS A 22 2.95 2.32 10.66
C LYS A 22 2.88 3.78 11.11
N VAL A 23 2.51 4.69 10.22
CA VAL A 23 2.35 6.12 10.53
C VAL A 23 1.36 6.33 11.68
N ALA A 24 0.21 5.65 11.65
CA ALA A 24 -0.79 5.75 12.70
C ALA A 24 -0.29 5.22 14.06
N LEU A 25 0.46 4.12 14.05
CA LEU A 25 1.07 3.55 15.26
C LEU A 25 2.14 4.46 15.85
N LEU A 26 3.01 5.03 15.03
CA LEU A 26 4.02 6.00 15.46
C LEU A 26 3.38 7.25 16.06
N ALA A 27 2.33 7.79 15.42
CA ALA A 27 1.56 8.91 15.94
C ALA A 27 0.92 8.62 17.31
N ALA A 28 0.56 7.36 17.56
CA ALA A 28 0.06 6.88 18.86
C ALA A 28 1.17 6.55 19.89
N GLY A 29 2.43 6.83 19.58
CA GLY A 29 3.56 6.61 20.47
C GLY A 29 4.06 5.17 20.52
N ALA A 30 3.71 4.33 19.54
CA ALA A 30 4.28 3.00 19.41
C ALA A 30 5.74 3.07 18.89
N MET A 31 6.55 2.12 19.30
CA MET A 31 7.96 2.02 18.92
C MET A 31 8.19 0.91 17.91
N GLU A 32 8.88 1.22 16.82
CA GLU A 32 9.30 0.21 15.84
C GLU A 32 10.46 -0.61 16.38
N LEU A 33 10.36 -1.92 16.25
CA LEU A 33 11.40 -2.87 16.62
C LEU A 33 12.08 -3.41 15.37
N GLN A 34 13.39 -3.55 15.43
CA GLN A 34 14.18 -4.16 14.36
C GLN A 34 14.47 -5.63 14.72
N GLU A 35 14.06 -6.57 13.89
CA GLU A 35 14.25 -8.01 14.13
C GLU A 35 15.72 -8.47 14.08
N THR A 36 16.62 -7.61 13.61
CA THR A 36 18.07 -7.89 13.53
C THR A 36 18.81 -7.72 14.85
N ILE A 37 18.18 -7.10 15.84
CA ILE A 37 18.73 -6.86 17.19
C ILE A 37 17.81 -7.44 18.26
N PRO A 38 18.33 -7.80 19.46
CA PRO A 38 17.51 -8.23 20.57
C PRO A 38 16.50 -7.17 21.00
N PHE A 39 15.26 -7.57 21.25
CA PHE A 39 14.22 -6.66 21.70
C PHE A 39 14.40 -6.29 23.17
N HIS A 40 14.40 -5.00 23.46
CA HIS A 40 14.32 -4.46 24.82
C HIS A 40 12.90 -3.94 25.07
N LEU A 41 12.09 -4.74 25.76
CA LEU A 41 10.67 -4.50 25.93
C LEU A 41 10.37 -4.03 27.36
N GLU A 42 9.57 -2.96 27.48
CA GLU A 42 9.11 -2.38 28.72
C GLU A 42 7.61 -2.60 28.91
N SER A 43 7.21 -2.86 30.15
CA SER A 43 5.81 -2.98 30.53
C SER A 43 5.05 -1.65 30.35
N GLY A 44 3.86 -1.71 29.78
CA GLY A 44 3.02 -0.54 29.49
C GLY A 44 3.38 0.19 28.20
N LYS A 45 4.22 -0.39 27.36
CA LYS A 45 4.61 0.17 26.05
C LYS A 45 3.99 -0.61 24.89
N THR A 46 3.88 0.08 23.77
CA THR A 46 3.37 -0.45 22.50
C THR A 46 4.50 -0.54 21.49
N TYR A 47 4.56 -1.65 20.79
CA TYR A 47 5.60 -1.95 19.82
C TYR A 47 5.01 -2.48 18.53
N PHE A 48 5.75 -2.34 17.44
CA PHE A 48 5.45 -3.03 16.21
C PHE A 48 6.72 -3.44 15.46
N VAL A 49 6.60 -4.42 14.60
CA VAL A 49 7.61 -4.84 13.63
C VAL A 49 7.00 -4.85 12.25
N THR A 50 7.80 -4.55 11.24
CA THR A 50 7.42 -4.69 9.83
C THR A 50 8.32 -5.73 9.17
N ARG A 51 7.76 -6.52 8.25
CA ARG A 51 8.52 -7.42 7.39
C ARG A 51 8.29 -7.08 5.95
N ASN A 52 9.38 -6.89 5.22
CA ASN A 52 9.39 -6.65 3.80
C ASN A 52 8.48 -5.45 3.36
N GLY A 53 8.11 -4.56 4.29
CA GLY A 53 7.17 -3.46 4.03
C GLY A 53 5.77 -3.90 3.57
N SER A 54 5.44 -5.19 3.67
CA SER A 54 4.16 -5.75 3.23
C SER A 54 3.36 -6.44 4.33
N SER A 55 3.95 -6.60 5.52
CA SER A 55 3.26 -7.11 6.70
C SER A 55 3.73 -6.38 7.95
N LEU A 56 2.84 -6.31 8.94
CA LEU A 56 3.08 -5.63 10.20
C LEU A 56 2.45 -6.42 11.33
N LEU A 57 3.15 -6.49 12.47
CA LEU A 57 2.62 -7.00 13.73
C LEU A 57 2.80 -5.94 14.79
N ALA A 58 1.72 -5.47 15.39
CA ALA A 58 1.74 -4.55 16.53
C ALA A 58 1.24 -5.26 17.80
N PHE A 59 1.83 -4.90 18.94
CA PHE A 59 1.42 -5.46 20.23
C PHE A 59 1.63 -4.45 21.37
N HIS A 60 0.80 -4.56 22.39
CA HIS A 60 0.92 -3.81 23.63
C HIS A 60 1.28 -4.72 24.79
N LEU A 61 2.28 -4.34 25.56
CA LEU A 61 2.63 -5.01 26.81
C LEU A 61 1.90 -4.32 27.97
N PRO A 62 0.95 -5.00 28.64
CA PRO A 62 0.23 -4.38 29.74
C PRO A 62 1.17 -4.12 30.92
N LYS A 63 0.84 -3.14 31.75
CA LYS A 63 1.49 -2.96 33.07
C LYS A 63 1.09 -4.14 33.94
N CYS A 64 2.06 -5.00 34.26
CA CYS A 64 1.89 -6.10 35.18
C CYS A 64 2.59 -5.80 36.50
N GLU A 65 2.03 -6.28 37.62
CA GLU A 65 2.73 -6.29 38.89
C GLU A 65 4.02 -7.13 38.78
N GLN A 66 5.04 -6.74 39.53
CA GLN A 66 6.34 -7.41 39.48
C GLN A 66 6.19 -8.93 39.69
N GLY A 67 6.72 -9.72 38.77
CA GLY A 67 6.66 -11.18 38.81
C GLY A 67 5.37 -11.81 38.23
N LYS A 68 4.37 -11.01 37.82
CA LYS A 68 3.17 -11.53 37.13
C LYS A 68 3.35 -11.43 35.62
N ARG A 69 2.83 -12.44 34.94
CA ARG A 69 2.74 -12.46 33.44
C ARG A 69 1.31 -12.19 33.00
N PRO A 70 1.09 -11.64 31.80
CA PRO A 70 -0.24 -11.57 31.20
C PRO A 70 -0.91 -12.96 31.20
N SER A 71 -2.20 -13.01 31.50
CA SER A 71 -2.98 -14.26 31.55
C SER A 71 -3.29 -14.83 30.16
N GLY A 72 -3.08 -14.05 29.09
CA GLY A 72 -3.33 -14.46 27.71
C GLY A 72 -3.16 -13.30 26.74
N TYR A 73 -3.44 -13.59 25.46
CA TYR A 73 -3.34 -12.65 24.35
C TYR A 73 -4.72 -12.49 23.71
N ARG A 74 -5.01 -11.29 23.25
CA ARG A 74 -6.09 -11.02 22.30
C ARG A 74 -5.44 -10.72 20.96
N ILE A 75 -5.73 -11.54 19.96
CA ILE A 75 -5.12 -11.44 18.63
C ILE A 75 -6.21 -11.04 17.66
N TYR A 76 -5.92 -10.02 16.85
CA TYR A 76 -6.68 -9.64 15.68
C TYR A 76 -5.78 -9.80 14.46
N ALA A 77 -6.33 -10.33 13.37
CA ALA A 77 -5.60 -10.52 12.13
C ALA A 77 -6.47 -10.11 10.94
N ALA A 78 -5.86 -9.47 9.95
CA ALA A 78 -6.44 -9.09 8.68
C ALA A 78 -5.33 -9.12 7.62
N HIS A 79 -5.69 -9.22 6.34
CA HIS A 79 -4.70 -9.11 5.27
C HIS A 79 -4.73 -7.72 4.61
N SER A 80 -3.56 -7.22 4.21
CA SER A 80 -3.39 -5.86 3.68
C SER A 80 -3.30 -5.81 2.16
N ASP A 81 -3.24 -6.95 1.49
CA ASP A 81 -3.21 -7.07 0.04
C ASP A 81 -4.64 -7.23 -0.52
N SER A 82 -4.78 -7.00 -1.81
CA SER A 82 -6.03 -7.20 -2.55
C SER A 82 -5.72 -7.74 -3.93
N PRO A 83 -6.63 -8.47 -4.57
CA PRO A 83 -6.43 -8.96 -5.93
C PRO A 83 -6.11 -7.82 -6.89
N CYS A 84 -5.09 -8.00 -7.74
CA CYS A 84 -4.61 -6.98 -8.67
C CYS A 84 -3.79 -7.59 -9.80
N PHE A 85 -3.27 -6.75 -10.69
CA PHE A 85 -2.31 -7.17 -11.71
C PHE A 85 -0.92 -6.65 -11.34
N LYS A 86 0.03 -7.57 -11.15
CA LYS A 86 1.44 -7.24 -10.94
C LYS A 86 2.12 -6.99 -12.29
N ILE A 87 2.93 -5.95 -12.36
CA ILE A 87 3.75 -5.66 -13.54
C ILE A 87 4.95 -6.62 -13.55
N LYS A 88 5.15 -7.30 -14.67
CA LYS A 88 6.29 -8.20 -14.86
C LYS A 88 7.60 -7.42 -15.09
N PRO A 89 8.76 -8.00 -14.82
CA PRO A 89 10.03 -7.46 -15.30
C PRO A 89 9.96 -7.21 -16.81
N CYS A 90 10.50 -6.08 -17.28
CA CYS A 90 10.31 -5.61 -18.67
C CYS A 90 8.82 -5.44 -19.04
N GLY A 91 8.05 -4.89 -18.12
CA GLY A 91 6.59 -4.83 -18.14
C GLY A 91 5.98 -3.92 -19.20
N VAL A 92 6.76 -3.17 -20.00
CA VAL A 92 6.27 -2.32 -21.08
C VAL A 92 6.36 -3.06 -22.40
N MET A 93 5.24 -3.11 -23.12
CA MET A 93 5.12 -3.78 -24.43
C MET A 93 4.60 -2.82 -25.48
N LYS A 94 5.14 -2.89 -26.68
CA LYS A 94 4.52 -2.28 -27.86
C LYS A 94 3.52 -3.26 -28.47
N ALA A 95 2.33 -2.78 -28.75
CA ALA A 95 1.30 -3.51 -29.47
C ALA A 95 1.14 -2.98 -30.91
N GLU A 96 0.28 -3.60 -31.68
CA GLU A 96 0.01 -3.18 -33.06
C GLU A 96 -0.32 -1.68 -33.16
N GLY A 97 0.16 -1.07 -34.22
CA GLY A 97 0.13 0.38 -34.35
C GLY A 97 1.21 1.02 -33.50
N GLU A 98 0.82 1.96 -32.66
CA GLU A 98 1.73 2.68 -31.76
C GLU A 98 1.30 2.59 -30.29
N TYR A 99 0.49 1.58 -29.96
CA TYR A 99 0.00 1.41 -28.57
C TYR A 99 1.11 0.87 -27.66
N VAL A 100 1.10 1.37 -26.43
CA VAL A 100 1.96 0.88 -25.35
C VAL A 100 1.08 0.26 -24.29
N MET A 101 1.35 -0.99 -23.98
CA MET A 101 0.61 -1.79 -23.01
C MET A 101 1.54 -2.30 -21.91
N LEU A 102 0.96 -2.64 -20.77
CA LEU A 102 1.68 -3.29 -19.68
C LEU A 102 1.56 -4.81 -19.79
N ASN A 103 2.69 -5.47 -19.62
CA ASN A 103 2.75 -6.92 -19.44
C ASN A 103 2.57 -7.23 -17.97
N THR A 104 1.44 -7.83 -17.62
CA THR A 104 1.06 -8.07 -16.26
C THR A 104 0.83 -9.55 -15.97
N GLU A 105 0.85 -9.91 -14.71
CA GLU A 105 0.39 -11.20 -14.21
C GLU A 105 -0.69 -11.00 -13.16
N LYS A 106 -1.65 -11.91 -13.13
CA LYS A 106 -2.73 -11.89 -12.14
C LYS A 106 -2.18 -12.26 -10.76
N TYR A 107 -2.46 -11.42 -9.78
CA TYR A 107 -2.22 -11.67 -8.36
C TYR A 107 -3.55 -11.85 -7.63
N GLY A 108 -3.71 -12.98 -6.98
CA GLY A 108 -4.94 -13.30 -6.23
C GLY A 108 -6.12 -13.74 -7.10
N GLY A 109 -7.24 -14.01 -6.47
CA GLY A 109 -8.50 -14.36 -7.11
C GLY A 109 -9.36 -13.13 -7.35
N MET A 110 -9.74 -12.85 -8.62
CA MET A 110 -10.56 -11.68 -8.97
C MET A 110 -11.56 -12.01 -10.06
N ILE A 111 -12.63 -11.23 -10.12
CA ILE A 111 -13.55 -11.20 -11.26
C ILE A 111 -12.93 -10.30 -12.33
N LEU A 112 -12.45 -10.89 -13.43
CA LEU A 112 -11.68 -10.16 -14.44
C LEU A 112 -12.50 -9.08 -15.13
N SER A 113 -13.79 -9.32 -15.42
CA SER A 113 -14.67 -8.38 -16.10
C SER A 113 -14.84 -7.05 -15.34
N THR A 114 -14.67 -7.03 -14.03
CA THR A 114 -14.78 -5.79 -13.24
C THR A 114 -13.60 -4.84 -13.41
N TRP A 115 -12.54 -5.27 -14.08
CA TRP A 115 -11.35 -4.45 -14.37
C TRP A 115 -11.43 -3.73 -15.71
N LEU A 116 -12.39 -4.11 -16.55
CA LEU A 116 -12.55 -3.51 -17.89
C LEU A 116 -13.17 -2.11 -17.80
N ASP A 117 -12.74 -1.25 -18.73
CA ASP A 117 -13.27 0.10 -18.95
C ASP A 117 -13.22 1.04 -17.73
N ARG A 118 -12.34 0.76 -16.79
CA ARG A 118 -12.16 1.55 -15.57
C ARG A 118 -10.88 2.38 -15.61
N PRO A 119 -10.87 3.55 -14.97
CA PRO A 119 -9.63 4.29 -14.75
C PRO A 119 -8.75 3.53 -13.76
N LEU A 120 -7.58 3.09 -14.23
CA LEU A 120 -6.59 2.37 -13.45
C LEU A 120 -5.31 3.21 -13.35
N SER A 121 -4.48 2.92 -12.36
CA SER A 121 -3.14 3.48 -12.24
C SER A 121 -2.16 2.47 -11.68
N LEU A 122 -0.94 2.90 -11.40
CA LEU A 122 0.16 2.07 -10.93
C LEU A 122 0.63 2.56 -9.57
N ALA A 123 0.83 1.61 -8.66
CA ALA A 123 1.45 1.89 -7.38
C ALA A 123 2.26 0.67 -6.91
N GLY A 124 3.15 0.87 -5.96
CA GLY A 124 3.96 -0.21 -5.42
C GLY A 124 5.13 0.31 -4.61
N ARG A 125 6.25 -0.38 -4.72
CA ARG A 125 7.51 0.04 -4.12
C ARG A 125 8.66 -0.11 -5.11
N ILE A 126 9.70 0.64 -4.84
CA ILE A 126 11.00 0.53 -5.49
C ILE A 126 12.09 0.28 -4.46
N VAL A 127 13.14 -0.39 -4.90
CA VAL A 127 14.41 -0.47 -4.18
C VAL A 127 15.45 0.26 -5.00
N TYR A 128 16.16 1.18 -4.39
CA TYR A 128 17.19 1.98 -5.05
C TYR A 128 18.42 2.13 -4.17
N GLU A 129 19.54 2.47 -4.78
CA GLU A 129 20.77 2.76 -4.08
C GLU A 129 20.86 4.25 -3.74
N LYS A 130 21.15 4.54 -2.48
CA LYS A 130 21.49 5.88 -2.00
C LYS A 130 22.73 5.78 -1.13
N GLU A 131 23.82 6.41 -1.55
CA GLU A 131 25.09 6.48 -0.78
C GLU A 131 25.65 5.09 -0.37
N GLY A 132 25.54 4.11 -1.25
CA GLY A 132 25.98 2.72 -1.00
C GLY A 132 25.00 1.89 -0.18
N MET A 133 23.85 2.44 0.22
CA MET A 133 22.79 1.72 0.97
C MET A 133 21.60 1.40 0.09
N LEU A 134 20.96 0.27 0.39
CA LEU A 134 19.68 -0.11 -0.23
C LEU A 134 18.53 0.58 0.51
N VAL A 135 17.78 1.39 -0.21
CA VAL A 135 16.61 2.09 0.32
C VAL A 135 15.35 1.60 -0.39
N THR A 136 14.31 1.33 0.37
CA THR A 136 12.98 1.00 -0.16
C THR A 136 12.05 2.20 -0.01
N LYS A 137 11.31 2.53 -1.08
CA LYS A 137 10.35 3.63 -1.09
C LYS A 137 9.05 3.20 -1.77
N THR A 138 7.91 3.56 -1.20
CA THR A 138 6.60 3.42 -1.85
C THR A 138 6.45 4.49 -2.94
N VAL A 139 5.78 4.13 -4.03
CA VAL A 139 5.47 5.03 -5.15
C VAL A 139 4.03 4.83 -5.59
N ASN A 140 3.37 5.93 -5.93
CA ASN A 140 2.04 5.93 -6.50
C ASN A 140 2.02 6.89 -7.70
N LEU A 141 1.78 6.34 -8.90
CA LEU A 141 1.73 7.08 -10.16
C LEU A 141 0.29 7.52 -10.46
N ASP A 142 -0.37 8.17 -9.50
CA ASP A 142 -1.77 8.55 -9.58
C ASP A 142 -2.09 9.56 -10.71
N GLU A 143 -1.11 10.31 -11.21
CA GLU A 143 -1.23 11.15 -12.40
C GLU A 143 -1.35 10.31 -13.69
N LEU A 144 -0.73 9.13 -13.71
CA LEU A 144 -0.86 8.19 -14.83
C LEU A 144 -2.23 7.52 -14.77
N THR A 145 -2.96 7.57 -15.86
CA THR A 145 -4.20 6.80 -15.99
C THR A 145 -4.05 5.80 -17.14
N CYS A 146 -4.32 4.54 -16.85
CA CYS A 146 -4.35 3.46 -17.82
C CYS A 146 -5.71 2.77 -17.81
N ILE A 147 -5.97 1.91 -18.79
CA ILE A 147 -7.26 1.24 -18.97
C ILE A 147 -7.05 -0.16 -19.56
N ILE A 148 -7.81 -1.12 -19.08
CA ILE A 148 -7.99 -2.40 -19.77
C ILE A 148 -9.27 -2.26 -20.61
N THR A 149 -9.11 -2.19 -21.92
CA THR A 149 -10.22 -1.91 -22.83
C THR A 149 -11.08 -3.12 -23.07
N ASN A 150 -12.39 -2.91 -23.10
CA ASN A 150 -13.34 -3.87 -23.67
C ASN A 150 -13.53 -3.62 -25.17
N VAL A 151 -14.35 -4.41 -25.81
CA VAL A 151 -14.72 -4.26 -27.23
C VAL A 151 -16.18 -3.87 -27.37
N ALA A 152 -16.51 -3.21 -28.47
CA ALA A 152 -17.90 -2.90 -28.80
C ALA A 152 -18.69 -4.17 -29.08
N ILE A 153 -19.99 -4.18 -28.72
CA ILE A 153 -20.87 -5.34 -28.85
C ILE A 153 -20.92 -5.92 -30.29
N HIS A 154 -20.75 -5.09 -31.30
CA HIS A 154 -20.74 -5.57 -32.69
C HIS A 154 -19.45 -6.32 -33.07
N MET A 155 -18.39 -6.20 -32.29
CA MET A 155 -17.14 -6.96 -32.44
C MET A 155 -17.21 -8.31 -31.69
N ASN A 156 -18.03 -8.42 -30.67
CA ASN A 156 -18.33 -9.67 -29.98
C ASN A 156 -19.80 -9.70 -29.53
N ARG A 157 -20.67 -10.22 -30.39
CA ARG A 157 -22.13 -10.25 -30.14
C ARG A 157 -22.55 -11.18 -29.00
N ASP A 158 -21.68 -12.11 -28.64
CA ASP A 158 -21.93 -13.07 -27.57
C ASP A 158 -21.39 -12.61 -26.21
N MET A 159 -20.84 -11.39 -26.13
CA MET A 159 -20.26 -10.82 -24.91
C MET A 159 -21.19 -10.98 -23.69
N ASN A 160 -22.49 -10.72 -23.87
CA ASN A 160 -23.47 -10.80 -22.78
C ASN A 160 -23.89 -12.24 -22.41
N LYS A 161 -23.42 -13.25 -23.14
CA LYS A 161 -23.67 -14.67 -22.81
C LYS A 161 -22.59 -15.28 -21.93
N GLY A 162 -21.49 -14.53 -21.70
CA GLY A 162 -20.34 -14.93 -20.94
C GLY A 162 -19.08 -14.99 -21.79
N VAL A 163 -17.98 -14.53 -21.23
CA VAL A 163 -16.66 -14.53 -21.89
C VAL A 163 -15.63 -15.11 -20.92
N GLU A 164 -14.85 -16.05 -21.40
CA GLU A 164 -13.67 -16.53 -20.71
C GLU A 164 -12.49 -15.63 -21.07
N TYR A 165 -12.07 -14.79 -20.14
CA TYR A 165 -10.93 -13.89 -20.31
C TYR A 165 -9.61 -14.62 -20.07
N ASN A 166 -8.66 -14.44 -20.97
CA ASN A 166 -7.27 -14.84 -20.76
C ASN A 166 -6.49 -13.68 -20.12
N PRO A 167 -6.02 -13.82 -18.85
CA PRO A 167 -5.31 -12.74 -18.18
C PRO A 167 -4.06 -12.24 -18.89
N GLN A 168 -3.44 -13.10 -19.73
CA GLN A 168 -2.19 -12.78 -20.42
C GLN A 168 -2.39 -11.99 -21.72
N THR A 169 -3.56 -12.08 -22.33
CA THR A 169 -3.85 -11.43 -23.61
C THR A 169 -4.89 -10.34 -23.48
N ASP A 170 -5.95 -10.58 -22.70
CA ASP A 170 -7.14 -9.74 -22.71
C ASP A 170 -7.10 -8.68 -21.58
N MET A 171 -6.26 -8.91 -20.56
CA MET A 171 -6.19 -8.06 -19.36
C MET A 171 -4.92 -7.20 -19.31
N ARG A 172 -4.46 -6.73 -20.47
CA ARG A 172 -3.26 -5.87 -20.56
C ARG A 172 -3.66 -4.39 -20.50
N PRO A 173 -3.22 -3.63 -19.50
CA PRO A 173 -3.53 -2.22 -19.44
C PRO A 173 -2.87 -1.44 -20.57
N LEU A 174 -3.64 -0.65 -21.28
CA LEU A 174 -3.19 0.35 -22.25
C LEU A 174 -2.78 1.61 -21.50
N ILE A 175 -1.53 2.07 -21.68
CA ILE A 175 -0.97 3.20 -20.94
C ILE A 175 -0.63 4.40 -21.83
N GLY A 176 -0.67 4.26 -23.13
CA GLY A 176 -0.41 5.39 -24.05
C GLY A 176 0.00 5.00 -25.45
N LEU A 177 0.54 5.98 -26.17
CA LEU A 177 1.10 5.82 -27.51
C LEU A 177 2.63 5.90 -27.44
N SER A 178 3.31 5.07 -28.21
CA SER A 178 4.78 4.91 -28.13
C SER A 178 5.58 6.17 -28.44
N LYS A 179 5.05 7.06 -29.27
CA LYS A 179 5.70 8.33 -29.63
C LYS A 179 5.68 9.41 -28.55
N ASP A 180 4.69 9.32 -27.65
CA ASP A 180 4.40 10.36 -26.65
C ASP A 180 4.70 9.91 -25.23
N MET A 181 5.00 8.62 -25.03
CA MET A 181 5.15 8.04 -23.71
C MET A 181 6.61 8.03 -23.27
N PRO A 182 6.95 8.67 -22.15
CA PRO A 182 8.25 8.49 -21.51
C PRO A 182 8.42 7.06 -21.01
N GLU A 183 9.65 6.63 -20.80
CA GLU A 183 9.93 5.33 -20.19
C GLU A 183 9.25 5.23 -18.82
N LEU A 184 8.59 4.11 -18.54
CA LEU A 184 7.90 3.87 -17.26
C LEU A 184 8.85 4.09 -16.07
N ARG A 185 10.09 3.61 -16.18
CA ARG A 185 11.11 3.76 -15.15
C ARG A 185 11.47 5.20 -14.87
N LYS A 186 11.42 6.07 -15.89
CA LYS A 186 11.61 7.51 -15.73
C LYS A 186 10.45 8.13 -14.95
N LEU A 187 9.21 7.78 -15.28
CA LEU A 187 8.03 8.25 -14.52
C LEU A 187 8.12 7.86 -13.03
N ILE A 188 8.56 6.65 -12.76
CA ILE A 188 8.78 6.16 -11.39
C ILE A 188 9.87 6.99 -10.69
N ALA A 189 11.01 7.22 -11.37
CA ALA A 189 12.12 7.98 -10.82
C ALA A 189 11.74 9.43 -10.52
N ASP A 190 11.05 10.09 -11.47
CA ASP A 190 10.55 11.46 -11.33
C ASP A 190 9.59 11.56 -10.13
N LYS A 191 8.63 10.61 -10.01
CA LYS A 191 7.69 10.56 -8.87
C LYS A 191 8.39 10.30 -7.54
N ALA A 192 9.42 9.45 -7.53
CA ALA A 192 10.19 9.15 -6.34
C ALA A 192 11.20 10.24 -5.97
N GLY A 193 11.51 11.18 -6.89
CA GLY A 193 12.53 12.21 -6.69
C GLY A 193 13.95 11.66 -6.68
N ILE A 194 14.24 10.63 -7.49
CA ILE A 194 15.54 9.94 -7.56
C ILE A 194 16.04 9.83 -9.00
N GLN A 195 17.31 9.44 -9.16
CA GLN A 195 17.86 9.14 -10.48
C GLN A 195 17.34 7.78 -10.99
N GLN A 196 16.97 7.71 -12.26
CA GLN A 196 16.45 6.49 -12.89
C GLN A 196 17.43 5.32 -12.75
N ASP A 197 18.72 5.57 -12.91
CA ASP A 197 19.75 4.53 -12.89
C ASP A 197 20.03 4.00 -11.48
N SER A 198 19.59 4.72 -10.43
CA SER A 198 19.72 4.24 -9.05
C SER A 198 18.70 3.16 -8.68
N ILE A 199 17.61 2.99 -9.46
CA ILE A 199 16.59 1.98 -9.20
C ILE A 199 17.18 0.58 -9.49
N LEU A 200 17.17 -0.27 -8.48
CA LEU A 200 17.65 -1.66 -8.57
C LEU A 200 16.54 -2.68 -8.75
N GLY A 201 15.35 -2.37 -8.28
CA GLY A 201 14.20 -3.25 -8.38
C GLY A 201 12.88 -2.54 -8.11
N GLU A 202 11.80 -3.18 -8.54
CA GLU A 202 10.46 -2.63 -8.44
C GLU A 202 9.41 -3.74 -8.26
N ASP A 203 8.43 -3.50 -7.39
CA ASP A 203 7.22 -4.28 -7.23
C ASP A 203 6.02 -3.36 -7.49
N LEU A 204 5.56 -3.32 -8.73
CA LEU A 204 4.47 -2.44 -9.15
C LEU A 204 3.20 -3.23 -9.43
N TYR A 205 2.07 -2.62 -9.10
CA TYR A 205 0.73 -3.19 -9.24
C TYR A 205 -0.20 -2.20 -9.89
N VAL A 206 -1.11 -2.71 -10.71
CA VAL A 206 -2.24 -1.96 -11.25
C VAL A 206 -3.35 -1.90 -10.21
N TYR A 207 -3.91 -0.72 -9.98
CA TYR A 207 -5.01 -0.54 -9.05
C TYR A 207 -6.12 0.33 -9.63
N SER A 208 -7.35 0.19 -9.12
CA SER A 208 -8.49 1.04 -9.51
C SER A 208 -8.36 2.41 -8.84
N LYS A 209 -8.48 3.48 -9.64
CA LYS A 209 -8.50 4.89 -9.17
C LYS A 209 -9.86 5.29 -8.59
N GLU A 210 -10.87 4.43 -8.67
CA GLU A 210 -12.17 4.73 -8.08
C GLU A 210 -12.02 5.00 -6.59
N LYS A 211 -12.80 5.98 -6.11
CA LYS A 211 -12.79 6.41 -4.72
C LYS A 211 -13.93 5.76 -3.96
N CYS A 212 -13.73 5.60 -2.65
CA CYS A 212 -14.81 5.22 -1.76
C CYS A 212 -15.94 6.25 -1.77
N CYS A 213 -17.17 5.79 -1.77
CA CYS A 213 -18.36 6.64 -1.74
C CYS A 213 -19.50 6.00 -0.95
N LEU A 214 -20.42 6.85 -0.49
CA LEU A 214 -21.71 6.40 0.01
C LEU A 214 -22.69 6.28 -1.15
N MET A 215 -23.56 5.29 -1.08
CA MET A 215 -24.58 4.96 -2.09
C MET A 215 -25.91 4.69 -1.40
N GLY A 216 -26.97 4.65 -2.21
CA GLY A 216 -28.33 4.52 -1.73
C GLY A 216 -29.03 5.87 -1.56
N THR A 217 -30.34 5.86 -1.40
CA THR A 217 -31.17 7.06 -1.28
C THR A 217 -30.96 7.81 0.02
N SER A 218 -30.46 7.12 1.04
CA SER A 218 -30.16 7.66 2.38
C SER A 218 -28.68 7.48 2.75
N GLU A 219 -27.81 7.26 1.75
CA GLU A 219 -26.39 6.99 1.95
C GLU A 219 -26.08 5.80 2.89
N GLU A 220 -26.96 4.79 2.86
CA GLU A 220 -26.91 3.63 3.73
C GLU A 220 -25.95 2.52 3.28
N LEU A 221 -25.45 2.61 2.04
CA LEU A 221 -24.50 1.67 1.47
C LEU A 221 -23.14 2.33 1.27
N LEU A 222 -22.10 1.53 1.41
CA LEU A 222 -20.72 1.94 1.17
C LEU A 222 -20.17 1.17 -0.03
N GLY A 223 -19.58 1.88 -0.99
CA GLY A 223 -18.89 1.30 -2.13
C GLY A 223 -17.47 1.83 -2.25
N GLY A 224 -16.57 0.94 -2.67
CA GLY A 224 -15.18 1.31 -2.89
C GLY A 224 -14.35 0.13 -3.31
N PRO A 225 -13.15 0.36 -3.86
CA PRO A 225 -12.19 -0.70 -4.18
C PRO A 225 -11.49 -1.20 -2.91
N ARG A 226 -11.02 -2.44 -2.94
CA ARG A 226 -10.15 -3.04 -1.90
C ARG A 226 -10.76 -3.09 -0.49
N LEU A 227 -12.08 -3.07 -0.37
CA LEU A 227 -12.74 -3.24 0.94
C LEU A 227 -12.31 -4.56 1.58
N ASP A 228 -12.25 -5.62 0.82
CA ASP A 228 -11.62 -6.89 1.18
C ASP A 228 -10.11 -6.78 0.93
N ASP A 229 -9.26 -6.68 1.99
CA ASP A 229 -9.64 -6.78 3.43
C ASP A 229 -9.21 -5.52 4.20
N LEU A 230 -9.07 -4.38 3.50
CA LEU A 230 -8.64 -3.12 4.12
C LEU A 230 -9.64 -2.57 5.14
N GLU A 231 -10.92 -2.93 5.05
CA GLU A 231 -11.90 -2.55 6.07
C GLU A 231 -11.58 -3.23 7.41
N CYS A 232 -11.19 -4.52 7.38
CA CYS A 232 -10.75 -5.21 8.58
C CYS A 232 -9.42 -4.66 9.10
N VAL A 233 -8.47 -4.34 8.20
CA VAL A 233 -7.22 -3.68 8.62
C VAL A 233 -7.51 -2.38 9.36
N TYR A 234 -8.39 -1.54 8.81
CA TYR A 234 -8.78 -0.28 9.44
C TYR A 234 -9.51 -0.51 10.77
N ALA A 235 -10.48 -1.42 10.80
CA ALA A 235 -11.23 -1.75 12.03
C ALA A 235 -10.31 -2.28 13.14
N GLY A 236 -9.38 -3.17 12.77
CA GLY A 236 -8.37 -3.69 13.70
C GLY A 236 -7.44 -2.62 14.24
N LEU A 237 -6.95 -1.74 13.37
CA LEU A 237 -6.12 -0.59 13.77
C LEU A 237 -6.88 0.32 14.73
N GLN A 238 -8.10 0.74 14.39
CA GLN A 238 -8.92 1.60 15.25
C GLN A 238 -9.26 0.95 16.58
N GLY A 239 -9.59 -0.34 16.58
CA GLY A 239 -9.84 -1.11 17.81
C GLY A 239 -8.59 -1.20 18.69
N PHE A 240 -7.43 -1.43 18.09
CA PHE A 240 -6.15 -1.45 18.81
C PHE A 240 -5.81 -0.09 19.42
N LEU A 241 -5.88 1.00 18.65
CA LEU A 241 -5.62 2.37 19.12
C LEU A 241 -6.60 2.79 20.22
N SER A 242 -7.88 2.45 20.10
CA SER A 242 -8.89 2.73 21.13
C SER A 242 -8.58 1.98 22.44
N ALA A 243 -8.12 0.74 22.36
CA ALA A 243 -7.73 -0.05 23.53
C ALA A 243 -6.51 0.52 24.26
N LEU A 244 -5.67 1.30 23.58
CA LEU A 244 -4.54 2.02 24.19
C LEU A 244 -4.95 3.32 24.89
N GLY A 245 -6.24 3.72 24.81
CA GLY A 245 -6.72 4.97 25.39
C GLY A 245 -6.41 6.22 24.56
N THR A 246 -5.90 6.06 23.34
CA THR A 246 -5.59 7.18 22.43
C THR A 246 -6.81 7.63 21.62
N GLY A 247 -7.92 6.90 21.69
CA GLY A 247 -9.12 7.14 20.85
C GLY A 247 -10.06 8.26 21.30
N ASP A 248 -9.98 8.75 22.56
CA ASP A 248 -10.97 9.67 23.13
C ASP A 248 -10.55 11.15 23.12
N ASN A 249 -9.30 11.48 22.82
CA ASN A 249 -8.85 12.86 22.74
C ASN A 249 -8.99 13.41 21.30
N ALA A 250 -9.82 14.42 21.13
CA ALA A 250 -10.05 15.09 19.83
C ALA A 250 -8.77 15.65 19.18
N LYS A 251 -7.75 15.97 19.99
CA LYS A 251 -6.43 16.43 19.51
C LYS A 251 -5.62 15.30 18.89
N ASP A 252 -5.71 14.09 19.45
CA ASP A 252 -5.00 12.91 18.93
C ASP A 252 -5.64 12.42 17.63
N LYS A 253 -6.98 12.57 17.49
CA LYS A 253 -7.70 12.29 16.24
C LYS A 253 -7.30 13.24 15.11
N ALA A 254 -7.11 14.53 15.38
CA ALA A 254 -6.68 15.51 14.37
C ALA A 254 -5.25 15.19 13.88
N ALA A 255 -4.33 14.87 14.78
CA ALA A 255 -2.97 14.49 14.44
C ALA A 255 -2.92 13.20 13.59
N LEU A 256 -3.79 12.22 13.88
CA LEU A 256 -3.90 10.97 13.11
C LEU A 256 -4.41 11.22 11.68
N THR A 257 -5.41 12.10 11.55
CA THR A 257 -5.98 12.46 10.24
C THR A 257 -4.97 13.22 9.40
N ASP A 258 -4.25 14.17 9.99
CA ASP A 258 -3.22 14.97 9.30
C ASP A 258 -2.04 14.10 8.83
N CYS A 259 -1.62 13.10 9.62
CA CYS A 259 -0.57 12.16 9.22
C CYS A 259 -0.96 11.27 8.03
N ILE A 260 -2.24 10.90 7.92
CA ILE A 260 -2.74 10.04 6.81
C ILE A 260 -2.98 10.87 5.54
N THR A 261 -3.25 12.17 5.67
CA THR A 261 -3.59 13.07 4.55
C THR A 261 -2.40 13.81 3.94
N THR A 262 -1.28 13.92 4.63
CA THR A 262 -0.08 14.53 4.06
C THR A 262 0.59 13.58 3.09
N GLU A 263 0.87 14.03 1.88
CA GLU A 263 1.67 13.32 0.86
C GLU A 263 3.03 12.92 1.45
N GLY A 264 3.05 11.75 2.10
CA GLY A 264 4.18 11.30 2.90
C GLY A 264 5.26 10.63 2.07
N GLY A 265 6.17 11.41 1.57
CA GLY A 265 7.50 10.91 1.28
C GLY A 265 8.32 10.87 2.58
N TYR A 266 8.13 9.87 3.41
CA TYR A 266 9.02 9.67 4.54
C TYR A 266 10.27 8.91 4.08
N ASN A 267 11.41 9.60 4.13
CA ASN A 267 12.72 8.97 4.08
C ASN A 267 12.93 8.28 5.44
N THR A 268 13.00 6.97 5.47
CA THR A 268 13.58 6.25 6.61
C THR A 268 15.10 6.38 6.51
N GLU A 269 15.63 7.54 6.86
CA GLU A 269 17.04 7.69 7.18
C GLU A 269 17.21 7.11 8.57
N GLY A 270 17.84 5.95 8.66
CA GLY A 270 18.33 5.43 9.92
C GLY A 270 19.49 6.32 10.37
N GLU A 271 19.24 7.21 11.30
CA GLU A 271 20.32 7.88 12.05
C GLU A 271 21.07 6.80 12.84
N ASN A 272 22.22 6.42 12.33
CA ASN A 272 23.23 5.73 13.09
C ASN A 272 24.08 6.79 13.80
N ASP A 273 23.65 7.24 14.96
CA ASP A 273 24.54 7.87 15.92
C ASP A 273 25.39 6.78 16.60
N SER A 274 26.55 6.52 16.00
CA SER A 274 27.65 5.83 16.66
C SER A 274 28.66 6.88 17.13
N GLU A 275 28.46 7.43 18.31
CA GLU A 275 29.56 8.06 19.03
C GLU A 275 30.32 6.97 19.82
N ASP A 276 31.42 6.54 19.23
CA ASP A 276 32.49 5.84 19.96
C ASP A 276 33.20 6.82 20.90
N GLU A 277 32.91 6.80 22.16
CA GLU A 277 33.83 7.31 23.17
C GLU A 277 34.75 6.18 23.67
N HIS A 278 35.96 6.17 23.16
CA HIS A 278 37.10 5.55 23.77
C HIS A 278 37.36 6.18 25.14
N THR A 279 37.27 5.41 26.22
CA THR A 279 38.02 5.72 27.42
C THR A 279 38.71 4.46 27.93
N THR A 280 40.05 4.57 27.82
CA THR A 280 41.06 3.69 28.40
C THR A 280 41.01 3.80 29.93
N VAL A 281 41.00 2.69 30.63
CA VAL A 281 41.94 2.22 31.69
C VAL A 281 41.66 0.74 31.97
#